data_97dcc58372eceb4f5e36198f8cc0e19a
#
_entry.id   97dcc58372eceb4f5e36198f8cc0e19a
#
_cell.length_a   1.000
_cell.length_b   1.000
_cell.length_c   1.000
_cell.angle_alpha   90.00
_cell.angle_beta   90.00
_cell.angle_gamma   90.00
#
_symmetry.space_group_name_H-M   'P 1'
#
loop_
_entity.id
_entity.type
_entity.pdbx_description
1 polymer ?
#
loop_
_entity_poly.entity_id
_entity_poly.type
_entity_poly.pdbx_seq_one_letter_code
_entity_poly.pdbx_strand_id
1 'polypeptide(L)'
;MKIKWIFFDVGSTLVDETKVYESRFAKIAEAAGVSAEYVAEKALEFYKQNRKGDKEILKKLNVKLPKWESEYEELYPDTENILKELHEKYKIGIIANQDFGTADRLQNFGILKYIDLVVASAEEGVAKPDIRIFDIALERAGVKPEETFMIGDRVDNDIVPAKKIGMRTMWIRQGFGGLWKIESDDELPDFIADDIPEIAAILDRYENSKSLLETTLNTRDLGDYIGGNGKPLRLRQLIRSDRQAYPNGRDLEFLRSNGITTIIDMRTPDDISGKPSAFSTIDGFDYFNFPIQEGSQVPESVEAVPGSYMIIAGSPSLKDIFNKMAEAESGVMFNCSAGKDRTGVVSAIILMLCGVSEDDIVSDYMLSKEYNKERFKMAAIHHPDLDINIIIPRESYIRDFMRLFKEKYGSVEDYFECIGISKENVEKIRNKMIS
;
A
#
# COMPACT_ATOMS: atom_id res chain seq x y z
N MET A 1 9.81 15.96 -3.64
CA MET A 1 9.71 16.65 -4.96
C MET A 1 8.23 16.75 -5.29
N LYS A 2 7.75 17.88 -5.80
CA LYS A 2 6.30 18.06 -6.04
C LYS A 2 5.91 17.47 -7.40
N ILE A 3 4.89 16.62 -7.44
CA ILE A 3 4.31 16.10 -8.68
C ILE A 3 3.59 17.23 -9.42
N LYS A 4 3.78 17.29 -10.73
CA LYS A 4 3.17 18.29 -11.60
C LYS A 4 2.20 17.67 -12.62
N TRP A 5 2.53 16.48 -13.12
CA TRP A 5 1.76 15.75 -14.11
C TRP A 5 1.44 14.33 -13.71
N ILE A 6 0.25 13.90 -14.08
CA ILE A 6 -0.17 12.50 -13.97
C ILE A 6 -0.51 12.02 -15.37
N PHE A 7 0.19 10.99 -15.84
CA PHE A 7 -0.07 10.34 -17.11
C PHE A 7 -0.82 9.05 -16.90
N PHE A 8 -1.87 8.83 -17.66
CA PHE A 8 -2.68 7.62 -17.63
C PHE A 8 -2.54 6.83 -18.93
N ASP A 9 -2.58 5.51 -18.84
CA ASP A 9 -3.06 4.68 -19.94
C ASP A 9 -4.58 4.81 -20.08
N VAL A 10 -5.17 4.26 -21.15
CA VAL A 10 -6.61 4.37 -21.44
C VAL A 10 -7.31 3.04 -21.20
N GLY A 11 -6.97 2.00 -21.99
CA GLY A 11 -7.65 0.70 -21.95
C GLY A 11 -7.38 -0.03 -20.64
N SER A 12 -8.40 -0.60 -20.03
CA SER A 12 -8.32 -1.29 -18.74
C SER A 12 -7.71 -0.42 -17.59
N THR A 13 -7.55 0.90 -17.83
CA THR A 13 -7.10 1.88 -16.84
C THR A 13 -8.17 2.92 -16.54
N LEU A 14 -8.62 3.68 -17.53
CA LEU A 14 -9.75 4.62 -17.43
C LEU A 14 -11.02 4.05 -18.06
N VAL A 15 -10.86 3.15 -19.04
CA VAL A 15 -11.93 2.53 -19.83
C VAL A 15 -12.01 1.05 -19.53
N ASP A 16 -13.19 0.60 -19.16
CA ASP A 16 -13.51 -0.83 -19.00
C ASP A 16 -13.72 -1.49 -20.35
N GLU A 17 -12.86 -2.43 -20.69
CA GLU A 17 -12.86 -3.19 -21.92
C GLU A 17 -13.47 -4.59 -21.76
N THR A 18 -14.07 -4.92 -20.62
CA THR A 18 -14.57 -6.27 -20.31
C THR A 18 -15.54 -6.78 -21.38
N LYS A 19 -16.54 -5.97 -21.76
CA LYS A 19 -17.52 -6.35 -22.77
C LYS A 19 -16.91 -6.51 -24.17
N VAL A 20 -15.87 -5.74 -24.48
CA VAL A 20 -15.13 -5.87 -25.75
C VAL A 20 -14.39 -7.20 -25.80
N TYR A 21 -13.73 -7.59 -24.71
CA TYR A 21 -13.06 -8.89 -24.61
C TYR A 21 -14.05 -10.05 -24.65
N GLU A 22 -15.22 -9.93 -24.01
CA GLU A 22 -16.30 -10.93 -24.10
C GLU A 22 -16.74 -11.14 -25.56
N SER A 23 -17.04 -10.05 -26.29
CA SER A 23 -17.37 -10.13 -27.72
C SER A 23 -16.24 -10.71 -28.54
N ARG A 24 -14.99 -10.29 -28.30
CA ARG A 24 -13.81 -10.82 -28.98
C ARG A 24 -13.64 -12.33 -28.77
N PHE A 25 -13.80 -12.81 -27.51
CA PHE A 25 -13.70 -14.25 -27.20
C PHE A 25 -14.82 -15.07 -27.83
N ALA A 26 -16.05 -14.53 -27.90
CA ALA A 26 -17.15 -15.17 -28.59
C ALA A 26 -16.87 -15.34 -30.12
N LYS A 27 -16.32 -14.29 -30.76
CA LYS A 27 -15.93 -14.36 -32.18
C LYS A 27 -14.76 -15.32 -32.44
N ILE A 28 -13.81 -15.39 -31.56
CA ILE A 28 -12.68 -16.36 -31.63
C ILE A 28 -13.25 -17.77 -31.51
N ALA A 29 -14.18 -18.00 -30.58
CA ALA A 29 -14.81 -19.29 -30.33
C ALA A 29 -15.62 -19.75 -31.56
N GLU A 30 -16.42 -18.87 -32.12
CA GLU A 30 -17.19 -19.14 -33.36
C GLU A 30 -16.25 -19.53 -34.51
N ALA A 31 -15.21 -18.75 -34.77
CA ALA A 31 -14.25 -19.00 -35.85
C ALA A 31 -13.43 -20.29 -35.65
N ALA A 32 -13.23 -20.72 -34.41
CA ALA A 32 -12.49 -21.95 -34.07
C ALA A 32 -13.37 -23.18 -33.86
N GLY A 33 -14.69 -23.02 -33.82
CA GLY A 33 -15.64 -24.12 -33.55
C GLY A 33 -15.53 -24.68 -32.12
N VAL A 34 -15.22 -23.83 -31.13
CA VAL A 34 -15.14 -24.15 -29.70
C VAL A 34 -16.11 -23.27 -28.88
N SER A 35 -16.25 -23.51 -27.57
CA SER A 35 -17.10 -22.65 -26.74
C SER A 35 -16.39 -21.34 -26.34
N ALA A 36 -17.17 -20.28 -26.07
CA ALA A 36 -16.67 -19.01 -25.61
C ALA A 36 -15.99 -19.14 -24.23
N GLU A 37 -16.55 -19.98 -23.36
CA GLU A 37 -15.98 -20.28 -22.03
C GLU A 37 -14.59 -20.90 -22.15
N TYR A 38 -14.39 -21.84 -23.10
CA TYR A 38 -13.06 -22.42 -23.34
C TYR A 38 -12.04 -21.36 -23.76
N VAL A 39 -12.44 -20.44 -24.66
CA VAL A 39 -11.53 -19.35 -25.09
C VAL A 39 -11.20 -18.43 -23.92
N ALA A 40 -12.20 -18.02 -23.14
CA ALA A 40 -12.01 -17.15 -21.99
C ALA A 40 -11.12 -17.78 -20.90
N GLU A 41 -11.39 -19.06 -20.54
CA GLU A 41 -10.57 -19.78 -19.57
C GLU A 41 -9.11 -19.92 -20.02
N LYS A 42 -8.88 -20.28 -21.29
CA LYS A 42 -7.54 -20.42 -21.82
C LYS A 42 -6.80 -19.09 -21.96
N ALA A 43 -7.49 -18.02 -22.36
CA ALA A 43 -6.91 -16.67 -22.34
C ALA A 43 -6.52 -16.26 -20.92
N LEU A 44 -7.38 -16.50 -19.93
CA LEU A 44 -7.12 -16.21 -18.53
C LEU A 44 -5.90 -16.98 -17.99
N GLU A 45 -5.73 -18.26 -18.35
CA GLU A 45 -4.55 -19.05 -17.98
C GLU A 45 -3.25 -18.39 -18.48
N PHE A 46 -3.27 -17.85 -19.72
CA PHE A 46 -2.10 -17.15 -20.27
C PHE A 46 -1.84 -15.81 -19.59
N TYR A 47 -2.89 -15.02 -19.31
CA TYR A 47 -2.73 -13.75 -18.58
C TYR A 47 -2.13 -13.96 -17.19
N LYS A 48 -2.54 -15.01 -16.46
CA LYS A 48 -1.94 -15.40 -15.16
C LYS A 48 -0.48 -15.86 -15.24
N GLN A 49 0.05 -16.05 -16.46
CA GLN A 49 1.45 -16.38 -16.75
C GLN A 49 2.21 -15.19 -17.35
N ASN A 50 1.74 -13.97 -17.15
CA ASN A 50 2.33 -12.74 -17.71
C ASN A 50 2.39 -12.73 -19.26
N ARG A 51 1.44 -13.40 -19.91
CA ARG A 51 1.36 -13.51 -21.38
C ARG A 51 0.10 -12.82 -21.90
N LYS A 52 0.13 -12.30 -23.13
CA LYS A 52 -1.04 -11.67 -23.77
C LYS A 52 -2.06 -12.74 -24.17
N GLY A 53 -3.00 -13.05 -23.26
CA GLY A 53 -3.91 -14.21 -23.38
C GLY A 53 -4.74 -14.22 -24.66
N ASP A 54 -5.25 -13.05 -25.09
CA ASP A 54 -5.98 -12.92 -26.37
C ASP A 54 -5.12 -13.29 -27.59
N LYS A 55 -3.85 -12.87 -27.60
CA LYS A 55 -2.92 -13.20 -28.70
C LYS A 55 -2.45 -14.65 -28.67
N GLU A 56 -2.24 -15.20 -27.48
CA GLU A 56 -1.82 -16.58 -27.32
C GLU A 56 -2.92 -17.59 -27.72
N ILE A 57 -4.16 -17.30 -27.37
CA ILE A 57 -5.28 -18.16 -27.77
C ILE A 57 -5.53 -18.12 -29.28
N LEU A 58 -5.35 -16.97 -29.94
CA LEU A 58 -5.41 -16.85 -31.40
C LEU A 58 -4.37 -17.75 -32.08
N LYS A 59 -3.12 -17.70 -31.59
CA LYS A 59 -2.05 -18.59 -32.10
C LYS A 59 -2.39 -20.05 -31.90
N LYS A 60 -2.88 -20.42 -30.70
CA LYS A 60 -3.23 -21.80 -30.34
C LYS A 60 -4.36 -22.35 -31.22
N LEU A 61 -5.36 -21.54 -31.53
CA LEU A 61 -6.52 -21.93 -32.32
C LEU A 61 -6.37 -21.66 -33.82
N ASN A 62 -5.25 -21.02 -34.23
CA ASN A 62 -4.98 -20.61 -35.62
C ASN A 62 -6.12 -19.76 -36.24
N VAL A 63 -6.61 -18.79 -35.45
CA VAL A 63 -7.71 -17.87 -35.84
C VAL A 63 -7.15 -16.47 -36.02
N LYS A 64 -7.70 -15.69 -36.94
CA LYS A 64 -7.36 -14.27 -37.12
C LYS A 64 -7.94 -13.41 -36.00
N LEU A 65 -7.24 -12.34 -35.66
CA LEU A 65 -7.67 -11.37 -34.66
C LEU A 65 -8.98 -10.68 -35.13
N PRO A 66 -10.08 -10.80 -34.37
CA PRO A 66 -11.30 -10.04 -34.65
C PRO A 66 -11.08 -8.54 -34.51
N LYS A 67 -11.90 -7.74 -35.23
CA LYS A 67 -11.90 -6.28 -35.12
C LYS A 67 -12.23 -5.90 -33.66
N TRP A 68 -11.59 -4.84 -33.18
CA TRP A 68 -11.94 -4.23 -31.90
C TRP A 68 -13.26 -3.47 -32.00
N GLU A 69 -14.18 -3.72 -31.07
CA GLU A 69 -15.53 -3.14 -31.06
C GLU A 69 -15.62 -2.10 -29.93
N SER A 70 -15.11 -0.90 -30.23
CA SER A 70 -15.04 0.21 -29.26
C SER A 70 -16.42 0.70 -28.78
N GLU A 71 -17.51 0.31 -29.47
CA GLU A 71 -18.88 0.59 -29.04
C GLU A 71 -19.29 -0.11 -27.75
N TYR A 72 -18.56 -1.12 -27.31
CA TYR A 72 -18.78 -1.83 -26.03
C TYR A 72 -17.89 -1.34 -24.90
N GLU A 73 -17.07 -0.33 -25.16
CA GLU A 73 -16.23 0.30 -24.12
C GLU A 73 -17.07 1.21 -23.24
N GLU A 74 -16.79 1.20 -21.94
CA GLU A 74 -17.42 2.06 -20.94
C GLU A 74 -16.33 2.66 -20.04
N LEU A 75 -16.59 3.81 -19.41
CA LEU A 75 -15.69 4.30 -18.36
C LEU A 75 -15.82 3.40 -17.11
N TYR A 76 -14.70 3.15 -16.45
CA TYR A 76 -14.79 2.62 -15.09
C TYR A 76 -15.57 3.56 -14.19
N PRO A 77 -16.27 3.03 -13.15
CA PRO A 77 -16.95 3.86 -12.17
C PRO A 77 -16.04 4.95 -11.61
N ASP A 78 -16.61 6.13 -11.38
CA ASP A 78 -15.93 7.31 -10.82
C ASP A 78 -14.80 7.94 -11.65
N THR A 79 -14.47 7.41 -12.83
CA THR A 79 -13.38 7.94 -13.68
C THR A 79 -13.52 9.44 -13.92
N GLU A 80 -14.70 9.94 -14.33
CA GLU A 80 -14.89 11.37 -14.59
C GLU A 80 -14.70 12.20 -13.32
N ASN A 81 -15.24 11.76 -12.18
CA ASN A 81 -15.16 12.47 -10.91
C ASN A 81 -13.71 12.56 -10.43
N ILE A 82 -12.96 11.48 -10.51
CA ILE A 82 -11.56 11.42 -10.07
C ILE A 82 -10.67 12.25 -11.02
N LEU A 83 -10.84 12.16 -12.34
CA LEU A 83 -10.09 13.02 -13.28
C LEU A 83 -10.36 14.50 -13.01
N LYS A 84 -11.62 14.89 -12.73
CA LYS A 84 -11.96 16.25 -12.35
C LYS A 84 -11.24 16.69 -11.07
N GLU A 85 -11.27 15.88 -10.01
CA GLU A 85 -10.58 16.17 -8.75
C GLU A 85 -9.06 16.31 -8.95
N LEU A 86 -8.45 15.39 -9.67
CA LEU A 86 -7.01 15.40 -9.93
C LEU A 86 -6.59 16.60 -10.80
N HIS A 87 -7.42 17.00 -11.77
CA HIS A 87 -7.13 18.15 -12.64
C HIS A 87 -7.12 19.49 -11.88
N GLU A 88 -7.74 19.57 -10.70
CA GLU A 88 -7.65 20.74 -9.81
C GLU A 88 -6.23 20.93 -9.21
N LYS A 89 -5.45 19.84 -9.12
CA LYS A 89 -4.13 19.81 -8.46
C LYS A 89 -2.97 19.59 -9.42
N TYR A 90 -3.22 18.82 -10.49
CA TYR A 90 -2.21 18.34 -11.45
C TYR A 90 -2.62 18.62 -12.88
N LYS A 91 -1.63 18.65 -13.77
CA LYS A 91 -1.88 18.48 -15.19
C LYS A 91 -2.06 17.00 -15.52
N ILE A 92 -2.99 16.66 -16.39
CA ILE A 92 -3.29 15.28 -16.77
C ILE A 92 -2.92 15.05 -18.22
N GLY A 93 -2.17 13.96 -18.45
CA GLY A 93 -1.81 13.49 -19.78
C GLY A 93 -2.23 12.05 -20.03
N ILE A 94 -2.27 11.68 -21.29
CA ILE A 94 -2.46 10.30 -21.75
C ILE A 94 -1.17 9.82 -22.43
N ILE A 95 -0.71 8.62 -22.09
CA ILE A 95 0.31 7.86 -22.83
C ILE A 95 -0.26 6.47 -23.10
N ALA A 96 -0.76 6.22 -24.31
CA ALA A 96 -1.53 5.02 -24.59
C ALA A 96 -1.18 4.35 -25.93
N ASN A 97 -1.25 3.02 -25.96
CA ASN A 97 -1.21 2.25 -27.20
C ASN A 97 -2.61 2.18 -27.81
N GLN A 98 -2.94 3.18 -28.63
CA GLN A 98 -4.25 3.39 -29.19
C GLN A 98 -4.18 3.67 -30.69
N ASP A 99 -5.29 3.41 -31.39
CA ASP A 99 -5.47 3.77 -32.79
C ASP A 99 -5.65 5.29 -32.98
N PHE A 100 -5.63 5.77 -34.24
CA PHE A 100 -5.91 7.17 -34.59
C PHE A 100 -7.27 7.64 -34.04
N GLY A 101 -7.34 8.89 -33.59
CA GLY A 101 -8.55 9.51 -33.06
C GLY A 101 -8.77 9.26 -31.58
N THR A 102 -7.72 8.97 -30.82
CA THR A 102 -7.78 8.81 -29.37
C THR A 102 -8.42 10.01 -28.68
N ALA A 103 -8.09 11.24 -29.06
CA ALA A 103 -8.69 12.44 -28.48
C ALA A 103 -10.21 12.51 -28.70
N ASP A 104 -10.68 12.19 -29.91
CA ASP A 104 -12.12 12.15 -30.23
C ASP A 104 -12.85 11.09 -29.40
N ARG A 105 -12.23 9.94 -29.17
CA ARG A 105 -12.77 8.89 -28.31
C ARG A 105 -12.90 9.36 -26.87
N LEU A 106 -11.88 10.00 -26.31
CA LEU A 106 -11.92 10.60 -24.97
C LEU A 106 -12.95 11.75 -24.86
N GLN A 107 -13.16 12.50 -25.97
CA GLN A 107 -14.22 13.50 -26.04
C GLN A 107 -15.62 12.86 -25.98
N ASN A 108 -15.83 11.72 -26.68
CA ASN A 108 -17.09 10.98 -26.65
C ASN A 108 -17.40 10.42 -25.26
N PHE A 109 -16.39 10.04 -24.48
CA PHE A 109 -16.54 9.69 -23.06
C PHE A 109 -16.75 10.92 -22.15
N GLY A 110 -16.62 12.15 -22.65
CA GLY A 110 -16.80 13.37 -21.89
C GLY A 110 -15.64 13.74 -20.96
N ILE A 111 -14.51 13.02 -21.02
CA ILE A 111 -13.36 13.21 -20.11
C ILE A 111 -12.22 14.03 -20.71
N LEU A 112 -12.19 14.29 -22.04
CA LEU A 112 -11.12 15.06 -22.67
C LEU A 112 -10.95 16.46 -22.07
N LYS A 113 -12.00 17.06 -21.51
CA LYS A 113 -11.98 18.38 -20.86
C LYS A 113 -11.08 18.45 -19.61
N TYR A 114 -10.70 17.31 -19.07
CA TYR A 114 -9.77 17.19 -17.93
C TYR A 114 -8.37 16.75 -18.34
N ILE A 115 -8.10 16.60 -19.66
CA ILE A 115 -6.85 16.07 -20.18
C ILE A 115 -6.11 17.20 -20.91
N ASP A 116 -4.90 17.52 -20.45
CA ASP A 116 -4.08 18.60 -21.01
C ASP A 116 -3.19 18.14 -22.19
N LEU A 117 -2.89 16.85 -22.28
CA LEU A 117 -2.02 16.26 -23.32
C LEU A 117 -2.43 14.84 -23.66
N VAL A 118 -2.51 14.53 -24.95
CA VAL A 118 -2.71 13.17 -25.46
C VAL A 118 -1.51 12.76 -26.30
N VAL A 119 -0.89 11.64 -25.95
CA VAL A 119 0.20 10.99 -26.70
C VAL A 119 -0.21 9.54 -26.95
N ALA A 120 -0.61 9.26 -28.18
CA ALA A 120 -1.10 7.94 -28.56
C ALA A 120 -0.23 7.32 -29.66
N SER A 121 -0.06 6.00 -29.58
CA SER A 121 0.93 5.27 -30.39
C SER A 121 0.75 5.41 -31.91
N ALA A 122 -0.50 5.47 -32.40
CA ALA A 122 -0.77 5.58 -33.82
C ALA A 122 -0.36 6.98 -34.36
N GLU A 123 -0.61 8.04 -33.59
CA GLU A 123 -0.24 9.41 -33.95
C GLU A 123 1.27 9.64 -33.90
N GLU A 124 1.97 8.99 -32.95
CA GLU A 124 3.41 9.18 -32.74
C GLU A 124 4.28 8.19 -33.54
N GLY A 125 3.69 7.12 -34.08
CA GLY A 125 4.44 6.07 -34.78
C GLY A 125 5.36 5.25 -33.86
N VAL A 126 5.16 5.33 -32.56
CA VAL A 126 5.90 4.59 -31.53
C VAL A 126 4.95 4.15 -30.40
N ALA A 127 5.13 2.94 -29.89
CA ALA A 127 4.22 2.33 -28.94
C ALA A 127 4.95 1.86 -27.67
N LYS A 128 4.28 1.89 -26.50
CA LYS A 128 4.76 1.24 -25.29
C LYS A 128 5.03 -0.25 -25.56
N PRO A 129 6.09 -0.84 -25.05
CA PRO A 129 7.01 -0.38 -24.01
C PRO A 129 8.24 0.44 -24.48
N ASP A 130 8.26 0.92 -25.72
CA ASP A 130 9.35 1.77 -26.18
C ASP A 130 9.37 3.09 -25.39
N ILE A 131 10.51 3.38 -24.74
CA ILE A 131 10.65 4.58 -23.90
C ILE A 131 10.44 5.88 -24.63
N ARG A 132 10.65 5.93 -25.97
CA ARG A 132 10.49 7.13 -26.78
C ARG A 132 9.10 7.76 -26.70
N ILE A 133 8.04 6.96 -26.49
CA ILE A 133 6.69 7.50 -26.34
C ILE A 133 6.54 8.30 -25.03
N PHE A 134 7.22 7.87 -23.98
CA PHE A 134 7.27 8.59 -22.71
C PHE A 134 8.12 9.87 -22.83
N ASP A 135 9.27 9.80 -23.51
CA ASP A 135 10.13 10.98 -23.76
C ASP A 135 9.35 12.06 -24.52
N ILE A 136 8.57 11.68 -25.56
CA ILE A 136 7.69 12.60 -26.29
C ILE A 136 6.69 13.28 -25.34
N ALA A 137 6.08 12.53 -24.45
CA ALA A 137 5.11 13.06 -23.49
C ALA A 137 5.77 14.04 -22.51
N LEU A 138 6.93 13.68 -21.95
CA LEU A 138 7.68 14.51 -21.01
C LEU A 138 8.19 15.81 -21.66
N GLU A 139 8.69 15.72 -22.90
CA GLU A 139 9.15 16.88 -23.68
C GLU A 139 8.00 17.87 -23.94
N ARG A 140 6.85 17.37 -24.42
CA ARG A 140 5.65 18.20 -24.67
C ARG A 140 5.07 18.80 -23.39
N ALA A 141 5.11 18.06 -22.29
CA ALA A 141 4.67 18.53 -20.97
C ALA A 141 5.66 19.53 -20.35
N GLY A 142 6.90 19.58 -20.79
CA GLY A 142 7.95 20.45 -20.26
C GLY A 142 8.33 20.11 -18.83
N VAL A 143 8.37 18.82 -18.46
CA VAL A 143 8.60 18.34 -17.09
C VAL A 143 9.67 17.26 -17.04
N LYS A 144 10.27 17.10 -15.86
CA LYS A 144 11.21 16.03 -15.62
C LYS A 144 10.47 14.74 -15.21
N PRO A 145 11.02 13.56 -15.50
CA PRO A 145 10.40 12.28 -15.13
C PRO A 145 10.00 12.20 -13.65
N GLU A 146 10.86 12.62 -12.74
CA GLU A 146 10.66 12.59 -11.29
C GLU A 146 9.53 13.52 -10.78
N GLU A 147 9.02 14.41 -11.63
CA GLU A 147 7.88 15.29 -11.34
C GLU A 147 6.54 14.71 -11.84
N THR A 148 6.53 13.45 -12.26
CA THR A 148 5.39 12.82 -12.92
C THR A 148 5.05 11.45 -12.34
N PHE A 149 3.77 11.06 -12.50
CA PHE A 149 3.32 9.68 -12.36
C PHE A 149 2.92 9.10 -13.70
N MET A 150 3.23 7.82 -13.94
CA MET A 150 2.59 6.98 -14.93
C MET A 150 1.65 5.99 -14.24
N ILE A 151 0.38 5.99 -14.60
CA ILE A 151 -0.66 5.13 -14.07
C ILE A 151 -1.19 4.25 -15.20
N GLY A 152 -1.12 2.94 -15.04
CA GLY A 152 -1.59 1.99 -16.06
C GLY A 152 -1.79 0.59 -15.47
N ASP A 153 -2.52 -0.25 -16.21
CA ASP A 153 -2.82 -1.63 -15.82
C ASP A 153 -1.72 -2.63 -16.20
N ARG A 154 -0.85 -2.27 -17.17
CA ARG A 154 0.15 -3.17 -17.74
C ARG A 154 1.54 -2.93 -17.17
N VAL A 155 2.00 -3.87 -16.33
CA VAL A 155 3.34 -3.79 -15.75
C VAL A 155 4.42 -3.72 -16.83
N ASP A 156 4.34 -4.56 -17.88
CA ASP A 156 5.32 -4.60 -18.97
C ASP A 156 5.31 -3.36 -19.89
N ASN A 157 4.15 -2.72 -20.08
CA ASN A 157 3.98 -1.60 -21.00
C ASN A 157 4.04 -0.23 -20.31
N ASP A 158 3.51 -0.13 -19.07
CA ASP A 158 3.33 1.16 -18.40
C ASP A 158 4.36 1.36 -17.28
N ILE A 159 4.53 0.35 -16.44
CA ILE A 159 5.31 0.48 -15.21
C ILE A 159 6.81 0.37 -15.46
N VAL A 160 7.25 -0.75 -16.05
CA VAL A 160 8.68 -1.01 -16.30
C VAL A 160 9.34 0.09 -17.15
N PRO A 161 8.80 0.50 -18.32
CA PRO A 161 9.46 1.54 -19.14
C PRO A 161 9.41 2.91 -18.47
N ALA A 162 8.32 3.31 -17.80
CA ALA A 162 8.23 4.59 -17.10
C ALA A 162 9.23 4.67 -15.93
N LYS A 163 9.36 3.58 -15.15
CA LYS A 163 10.34 3.48 -14.07
C LYS A 163 11.78 3.60 -14.56
N LYS A 164 12.11 3.00 -15.72
CA LYS A 164 13.46 3.06 -16.32
C LYS A 164 13.91 4.49 -16.62
N ILE A 165 13.00 5.39 -16.97
CA ILE A 165 13.32 6.80 -17.24
C ILE A 165 13.15 7.70 -16.03
N GLY A 166 12.76 7.16 -14.87
CA GLY A 166 12.69 7.88 -13.60
C GLY A 166 11.32 8.50 -13.27
N MET A 167 10.26 8.17 -14.00
CA MET A 167 8.90 8.52 -13.59
C MET A 167 8.51 7.74 -12.33
N ARG A 168 7.62 8.31 -11.52
CA ARG A 168 6.91 7.55 -10.48
C ARG A 168 5.85 6.69 -11.16
N THR A 169 5.56 5.55 -10.57
CA THR A 169 4.68 4.56 -11.19
C THR A 169 3.57 4.12 -10.24
N MET A 170 2.37 3.94 -10.80
CA MET A 170 1.25 3.35 -10.07
C MET A 170 0.57 2.31 -10.95
N TRP A 171 0.62 1.05 -10.50
CA TRP A 171 -0.08 -0.03 -11.18
C TRP A 171 -1.51 -0.11 -10.69
N ILE A 172 -2.49 0.05 -11.59
CA ILE A 172 -3.89 -0.18 -11.28
C ILE A 172 -4.25 -1.62 -11.65
N ARG A 173 -4.77 -2.40 -10.69
CA ARG A 173 -5.08 -3.82 -10.87
C ARG A 173 -6.47 -4.03 -11.44
N GLN A 174 -6.66 -3.55 -12.65
CA GLN A 174 -7.92 -3.70 -13.40
C GLN A 174 -7.70 -4.52 -14.67
N GLY A 175 -8.81 -5.00 -15.27
CA GLY A 175 -8.75 -5.80 -16.48
C GLY A 175 -7.83 -7.02 -16.37
N PHE A 176 -7.30 -7.45 -17.50
CA PHE A 176 -6.35 -8.58 -17.55
C PHE A 176 -4.94 -8.20 -17.12
N GLY A 177 -4.58 -6.91 -17.20
CA GLY A 177 -3.31 -6.41 -16.69
C GLY A 177 -3.20 -6.53 -15.17
N GLY A 178 -4.32 -6.44 -14.46
CA GLY A 178 -4.39 -6.64 -13.00
C GLY A 178 -4.04 -8.06 -12.52
N LEU A 179 -3.93 -9.02 -13.43
CA LEU A 179 -3.55 -10.41 -13.13
C LEU A 179 -2.04 -10.65 -13.19
N TRP A 180 -1.25 -9.63 -13.52
CA TRP A 180 0.20 -9.74 -13.61
C TRP A 180 0.83 -10.20 -12.29
N LYS A 181 1.84 -11.06 -12.40
CA LYS A 181 2.66 -11.48 -11.27
C LYS A 181 4.00 -10.76 -11.35
N ILE A 182 4.34 -10.02 -10.32
CA ILE A 182 5.65 -9.38 -10.18
C ILE A 182 6.71 -10.48 -10.01
N GLU A 183 7.68 -10.55 -10.91
CA GLU A 183 8.73 -11.57 -10.93
C GLU A 183 10.12 -11.00 -10.65
N SER A 184 10.26 -9.67 -10.66
CA SER A 184 11.53 -8.98 -10.39
C SER A 184 11.33 -7.60 -9.77
N ASP A 185 12.37 -7.06 -9.13
CA ASP A 185 12.38 -5.71 -8.55
C ASP A 185 12.14 -4.61 -9.60
N ASP A 186 12.52 -4.84 -10.86
CA ASP A 186 12.29 -3.90 -11.95
C ASP A 186 10.80 -3.76 -12.30
N GLU A 187 10.01 -4.79 -12.05
CA GLU A 187 8.57 -4.81 -12.26
C GLU A 187 7.78 -4.21 -11.09
N LEU A 188 8.42 -4.02 -9.93
CA LEU A 188 7.76 -3.51 -8.74
C LEU A 188 7.37 -2.03 -8.94
N PRO A 189 6.06 -1.67 -8.95
CA PRO A 189 5.64 -0.28 -9.06
C PRO A 189 5.95 0.49 -7.76
N ASP A 190 5.95 1.83 -7.83
CA ASP A 190 6.01 2.65 -6.60
C ASP A 190 4.74 2.49 -5.76
N PHE A 191 3.57 2.39 -6.41
CA PHE A 191 2.27 2.22 -5.75
C PHE A 191 1.38 1.25 -6.52
N ILE A 192 0.40 0.68 -5.80
CA ILE A 192 -0.63 -0.19 -6.37
C ILE A 192 -1.99 0.34 -5.97
N ALA A 193 -2.89 0.51 -6.94
CA ALA A 193 -4.29 0.82 -6.74
C ALA A 193 -5.17 -0.34 -7.23
N ASP A 194 -6.25 -0.63 -6.54
CA ASP A 194 -7.21 -1.67 -6.92
C ASP A 194 -8.36 -1.10 -7.77
N ASP A 195 -8.63 0.22 -7.66
CA ASP A 195 -9.67 0.92 -8.40
C ASP A 195 -9.32 2.41 -8.64
N ILE A 196 -10.16 3.10 -9.40
CA ILE A 196 -9.98 4.52 -9.74
C ILE A 196 -10.00 5.44 -8.51
N PRO A 197 -10.94 5.31 -7.55
CA PRO A 197 -10.93 6.12 -6.32
C PRO A 197 -9.66 5.97 -5.49
N GLU A 198 -9.05 4.79 -5.46
CA GLU A 198 -7.81 4.56 -4.69
C GLU A 198 -6.62 5.35 -5.26
N ILE A 199 -6.62 5.68 -6.56
CA ILE A 199 -5.60 6.54 -7.18
C ILE A 199 -5.51 7.88 -6.46
N ALA A 200 -6.66 8.57 -6.30
CA ALA A 200 -6.70 9.89 -5.64
C ALA A 200 -6.26 9.79 -4.17
N ALA A 201 -6.68 8.75 -3.46
CA ALA A 201 -6.29 8.50 -2.08
C ALA A 201 -4.77 8.25 -1.93
N ILE A 202 -4.17 7.52 -2.88
CA ILE A 202 -2.71 7.28 -2.90
C ILE A 202 -1.95 8.57 -3.18
N LEU A 203 -2.39 9.37 -4.14
CA LEU A 203 -1.73 10.64 -4.48
C LEU A 203 -1.81 11.66 -3.34
N ASP A 204 -2.98 11.79 -2.69
CA ASP A 204 -3.13 12.64 -1.52
C ASP A 204 -2.21 12.20 -0.38
N ARG A 205 -2.14 10.90 -0.13
CA ARG A 205 -1.21 10.31 0.85
C ARG A 205 0.25 10.60 0.48
N TYR A 206 0.65 10.39 -0.76
CA TYR A 206 2.01 10.64 -1.23
C TYR A 206 2.46 12.08 -0.98
N GLU A 207 1.57 13.05 -1.21
CA GLU A 207 1.88 14.47 -1.00
C GLU A 207 1.88 14.90 0.48
N ASN A 208 0.99 14.31 1.30
CA ASN A 208 0.67 14.81 2.64
C ASN A 208 1.14 13.88 3.77
N SER A 209 1.60 12.65 3.47
CA SER A 209 2.04 11.72 4.50
C SER A 209 3.32 12.18 5.17
N LYS A 210 3.36 12.01 6.49
CA LYS A 210 4.55 12.14 7.33
C LYS A 210 5.15 10.77 7.70
N SER A 211 4.63 9.70 7.13
CA SER A 211 5.14 8.35 7.33
C SER A 211 6.58 8.24 6.83
N LEU A 212 7.42 7.46 7.54
CA LEU A 212 8.81 7.20 7.12
C LEU A 212 8.89 6.37 5.84
N LEU A 213 7.88 5.56 5.56
CA LEU A 213 7.76 4.77 4.33
C LEU A 213 6.67 5.35 3.45
N GLU A 214 6.90 5.38 2.15
CA GLU A 214 5.98 5.98 1.19
C GLU A 214 4.70 5.17 1.01
N THR A 215 4.79 3.83 1.13
CA THR A 215 3.66 2.92 0.93
C THR A 215 2.83 2.64 2.18
N THR A 216 3.20 3.23 3.32
CA THR A 216 2.49 3.09 4.60
C THR A 216 1.88 4.40 5.05
N LEU A 217 0.91 4.33 5.97
CA LEU A 217 0.29 5.53 6.55
C LEU A 217 0.92 5.94 7.88
N ASN A 218 1.36 4.96 8.69
CA ASN A 218 1.59 5.16 10.11
C ASN A 218 2.95 4.60 10.57
N THR A 219 3.98 4.71 9.70
CA THR A 219 5.34 4.28 10.03
C THR A 219 6.15 5.41 10.62
N ARG A 220 6.72 5.20 11.80
CA ARG A 220 7.61 6.15 12.48
C ARG A 220 8.56 5.48 13.44
N ASP A 221 9.61 6.21 13.77
CA ASP A 221 10.64 5.81 14.73
C ASP A 221 10.15 5.97 16.18
N LEU A 222 10.52 5.06 17.07
CA LEU A 222 10.40 5.24 18.52
C LEU A 222 11.62 5.93 19.14
N GLY A 223 12.63 6.26 18.35
CA GLY A 223 13.76 7.06 18.78
C GLY A 223 13.43 8.55 18.95
N ASP A 224 14.43 9.31 19.38
CA ASP A 224 14.39 10.77 19.58
C ASP A 224 13.55 11.29 20.78
N TYR A 225 12.73 10.45 21.41
CA TYR A 225 12.11 10.79 22.69
C TYR A 225 13.14 10.83 23.81
N ILE A 226 12.94 11.71 24.79
CA ILE A 226 13.86 11.81 25.94
C ILE A 226 13.58 10.67 26.91
N GLY A 227 14.57 9.80 27.09
CA GLY A 227 14.50 8.70 28.04
C GLY A 227 14.72 9.13 29.49
N GLY A 228 14.53 8.20 30.42
CA GLY A 228 14.69 8.45 31.86
C GLY A 228 16.10 8.89 32.28
N ASN A 229 17.13 8.70 31.45
CA ASN A 229 18.49 9.20 31.66
C ASN A 229 18.72 10.64 31.16
N GLY A 230 17.66 11.32 30.68
CA GLY A 230 17.74 12.69 30.15
C GLY A 230 18.34 12.79 28.75
N LYS A 231 18.57 11.68 28.04
CA LYS A 231 19.12 11.66 26.69
C LYS A 231 18.06 11.19 25.69
N PRO A 232 18.18 11.58 24.40
CA PRO A 232 17.30 11.07 23.37
C PRO A 232 17.53 9.57 23.16
N LEU A 233 16.44 8.83 22.89
CA LEU A 233 16.50 7.44 22.47
C LEU A 233 17.17 7.31 21.10
N ARG A 234 17.84 6.19 20.86
CA ARG A 234 18.50 5.91 19.58
C ARG A 234 17.48 5.76 18.44
N LEU A 235 17.76 6.43 17.35
CA LEU A 235 16.99 6.27 16.10
C LEU A 235 17.28 4.93 15.44
N ARG A 236 16.35 4.47 14.60
CA ARG A 236 16.45 3.29 13.71
C ARG A 236 16.61 1.95 14.45
N GLN A 237 16.30 1.92 15.73
CA GLN A 237 16.34 0.69 16.52
C GLN A 237 14.99 -0.03 16.51
N LEU A 238 13.92 0.71 16.80
CA LEU A 238 12.55 0.21 16.80
C LEU A 238 11.65 1.16 16.02
N ILE A 239 11.08 0.64 14.95
CA ILE A 239 10.17 1.36 14.04
C ILE A 239 8.78 0.77 14.20
N ARG A 240 7.81 1.57 14.58
CA ARG A 240 6.41 1.16 14.57
C ARG A 240 5.77 1.47 13.24
N SER A 241 4.84 0.58 12.79
CA SER A 241 4.20 0.71 11.48
C SER A 241 2.77 0.18 11.45
N ASP A 242 2.03 0.53 10.41
CA ASP A 242 0.89 -0.21 9.91
C ASP A 242 1.35 -1.29 8.93
N ARG A 243 0.41 -2.05 8.35
CA ARG A 243 0.74 -3.15 7.44
C ARG A 243 1.48 -2.68 6.20
N GLN A 244 2.46 -3.46 5.76
CA GLN A 244 3.20 -3.28 4.52
C GLN A 244 2.77 -4.36 3.52
N ALA A 245 1.75 -4.06 2.72
CA ALA A 245 1.30 -5.00 1.68
C ALA A 245 2.25 -4.96 0.47
N TYR A 246 2.72 -3.78 0.10
CA TYR A 246 3.51 -3.57 -1.12
C TYR A 246 4.56 -2.47 -0.90
N PRO A 247 5.68 -2.76 -0.17
CA PRO A 247 6.77 -1.78 -0.05
C PRO A 247 7.39 -1.55 -1.43
N ASN A 248 7.63 -0.30 -1.78
CA ASN A 248 8.30 0.04 -3.03
C ASN A 248 9.83 -0.01 -2.88
N GLY A 249 10.57 0.18 -4.00
CA GLY A 249 12.03 0.14 -3.98
C GLY A 249 12.66 1.14 -3.02
N ARG A 250 12.06 2.33 -2.82
CA ARG A 250 12.57 3.35 -1.89
C ARG A 250 12.34 2.97 -0.45
N ASP A 251 11.21 2.36 -0.13
CA ASP A 251 10.93 1.82 1.21
C ASP A 251 11.95 0.73 1.56
N LEU A 252 12.21 -0.19 0.62
CA LEU A 252 13.20 -1.24 0.81
C LEU A 252 14.62 -0.69 0.97
N GLU A 253 15.00 0.29 0.15
CA GLU A 253 16.29 0.98 0.26
C GLU A 253 16.42 1.70 1.60
N PHE A 254 15.38 2.43 2.02
CA PHE A 254 15.35 3.11 3.32
C PHE A 254 15.57 2.11 4.46
N LEU A 255 14.86 1.00 4.48
CA LEU A 255 14.98 -0.01 5.54
C LEU A 255 16.37 -0.63 5.55
N ARG A 256 16.88 -1.07 4.38
CA ARG A 256 18.21 -1.67 4.25
C ARG A 256 19.34 -0.72 4.63
N SER A 257 19.31 0.53 4.14
CA SER A 257 20.35 1.53 4.41
C SER A 257 20.37 1.98 5.87
N ASN A 258 19.27 1.83 6.60
CA ASN A 258 19.18 2.10 8.04
C ASN A 258 19.34 0.85 8.92
N GLY A 259 19.68 -0.30 8.32
CA GLY A 259 19.91 -1.55 9.06
C GLY A 259 18.65 -2.13 9.71
N ILE A 260 17.46 -1.84 9.16
CA ILE A 260 16.18 -2.35 9.67
C ILE A 260 15.80 -3.57 8.83
N THR A 261 16.18 -4.76 9.29
CA THR A 261 15.97 -6.01 8.52
C THR A 261 15.11 -7.04 9.24
N THR A 262 14.80 -6.84 10.53
CA THR A 262 13.86 -7.69 11.27
C THR A 262 12.46 -7.10 11.22
N ILE A 263 11.49 -7.87 10.74
CA ILE A 263 10.09 -7.47 10.60
C ILE A 263 9.21 -8.35 11.49
N ILE A 264 8.47 -7.73 12.40
CA ILE A 264 7.52 -8.41 13.31
C ILE A 264 6.10 -8.01 12.95
N ASP A 265 5.33 -8.93 12.43
CA ASP A 265 3.91 -8.75 12.09
C ASP A 265 3.03 -9.35 13.19
N MET A 266 2.27 -8.50 13.87
CA MET A 266 1.36 -8.89 14.96
C MET A 266 -0.06 -9.15 14.49
N ARG A 267 -0.29 -9.21 13.19
CA ARG A 267 -1.60 -9.46 12.60
C ARG A 267 -2.02 -10.92 12.76
N THR A 268 -3.32 -11.13 12.92
CA THR A 268 -3.92 -12.46 12.97
C THR A 268 -3.90 -13.12 11.57
N PRO A 269 -4.06 -14.45 11.48
CA PRO A 269 -4.21 -15.12 10.18
C PRO A 269 -5.35 -14.53 9.34
N ASP A 270 -6.47 -14.13 9.96
CA ASP A 270 -7.58 -13.48 9.25
C ASP A 270 -7.19 -12.12 8.68
N ASP A 271 -6.43 -11.30 9.43
CA ASP A 271 -5.88 -10.03 8.96
C ASP A 271 -4.95 -10.21 7.74
N ILE A 272 -4.20 -11.33 7.70
CA ILE A 272 -3.19 -11.61 6.67
C ILE A 272 -3.81 -12.25 5.43
N SER A 273 -4.87 -13.07 5.57
CA SER A 273 -5.43 -13.88 4.49
C SER A 273 -5.82 -13.07 3.26
N GLY A 274 -6.40 -11.87 3.45
CA GLY A 274 -6.76 -10.96 2.36
C GLY A 274 -5.63 -10.01 1.93
N LYS A 275 -4.63 -9.80 2.79
CA LYS A 275 -3.56 -8.81 2.58
C LYS A 275 -2.24 -9.29 3.20
N PRO A 276 -1.56 -10.26 2.58
CA PRO A 276 -0.30 -10.79 3.08
C PRO A 276 0.76 -9.69 3.20
N SER A 277 1.77 -9.91 4.04
CA SER A 277 2.94 -9.03 4.09
C SER A 277 3.91 -9.41 2.97
N ALA A 278 4.33 -8.45 2.17
CA ALA A 278 5.34 -8.68 1.15
C ALA A 278 6.69 -9.12 1.75
N PHE A 279 7.02 -8.68 2.96
CA PHE A 279 8.27 -9.07 3.63
C PHE A 279 8.40 -10.56 3.92
N SER A 280 7.32 -11.34 3.84
CA SER A 280 7.40 -12.80 3.93
C SER A 280 8.13 -13.47 2.78
N THR A 281 8.38 -12.74 1.67
CA THR A 281 8.98 -13.26 0.43
C THR A 281 10.12 -12.38 -0.11
N ILE A 282 10.37 -11.20 0.48
CA ILE A 282 11.43 -10.30 0.03
C ILE A 282 12.76 -10.69 0.69
N ASP A 283 13.76 -10.96 -0.12
CA ASP A 283 15.11 -11.32 0.34
C ASP A 283 15.78 -10.21 1.16
N GLY A 284 16.55 -10.62 2.18
CA GLY A 284 17.30 -9.71 3.05
C GLY A 284 16.48 -9.12 4.20
N PHE A 285 15.28 -9.66 4.44
CA PHE A 285 14.48 -9.37 5.63
C PHE A 285 14.11 -10.65 6.36
N ASP A 286 14.24 -10.63 7.69
CA ASP A 286 13.81 -11.68 8.59
C ASP A 286 12.38 -11.41 9.05
N TYR A 287 11.41 -12.07 8.46
CA TYR A 287 9.98 -11.89 8.76
C TYR A 287 9.51 -12.89 9.80
N PHE A 288 8.84 -12.37 10.84
CA PHE A 288 8.22 -13.14 11.92
C PHE A 288 6.77 -12.71 12.08
N ASN A 289 5.84 -13.68 12.07
CA ASN A 289 4.45 -13.43 12.43
C ASN A 289 4.19 -13.96 13.85
N PHE A 290 3.91 -13.05 14.78
CA PHE A 290 3.50 -13.34 16.16
C PHE A 290 2.10 -12.74 16.38
N PRO A 291 1.03 -13.47 16.03
CA PRO A 291 -0.32 -12.91 16.03
C PRO A 291 -0.81 -12.60 17.43
N ILE A 292 -1.30 -11.37 17.61
CA ILE A 292 -2.05 -10.98 18.81
C ILE A 292 -3.54 -11.13 18.48
N GLN A 293 -4.15 -12.20 18.98
CA GLN A 293 -5.58 -12.51 18.81
C GLN A 293 -6.43 -11.73 19.83
N GLU A 294 -5.97 -11.69 21.07
CA GLU A 294 -6.67 -11.09 22.20
C GLU A 294 -6.75 -9.58 22.02
N GLY A 295 -7.95 -9.01 22.24
CA GLY A 295 -8.17 -7.58 22.11
C GLY A 295 -8.06 -7.03 20.67
N SER A 296 -8.00 -7.90 19.65
CA SER A 296 -7.90 -7.49 18.23
C SER A 296 -9.24 -7.09 17.62
N GLN A 297 -10.35 -7.47 18.24
CA GLN A 297 -11.69 -7.09 17.81
C GLN A 297 -11.99 -5.63 18.19
N VAL A 298 -12.89 -4.99 17.42
CA VAL A 298 -13.37 -3.65 17.77
C VAL A 298 -14.13 -3.72 19.08
N PRO A 299 -13.75 -2.92 20.11
CA PRO A 299 -14.46 -2.88 21.39
C PRO A 299 -15.93 -2.48 21.24
N GLU A 300 -16.76 -2.90 22.19
CA GLU A 300 -18.20 -2.63 22.16
C GLU A 300 -18.56 -1.16 22.41
N SER A 301 -17.69 -0.41 23.10
CA SER A 301 -17.88 1.02 23.38
C SER A 301 -16.54 1.75 23.53
N VAL A 302 -16.63 3.08 23.56
CA VAL A 302 -15.48 3.98 23.80
C VAL A 302 -14.81 3.67 25.16
N GLU A 303 -15.61 3.40 26.19
CA GLU A 303 -15.14 3.11 27.55
C GLU A 303 -14.41 1.75 27.64
N ALA A 304 -14.73 0.82 26.74
CA ALA A 304 -14.12 -0.49 26.69
C ALA A 304 -12.72 -0.52 26.06
N VAL A 305 -12.34 0.56 25.34
CA VAL A 305 -11.05 0.61 24.61
C VAL A 305 -9.83 0.44 25.52
N PRO A 306 -9.67 1.12 26.66
CA PRO A 306 -8.52 0.91 27.55
C PRO A 306 -8.46 -0.52 28.10
N GLY A 307 -9.61 -1.13 28.37
CA GLY A 307 -9.72 -2.54 28.78
C GLY A 307 -9.22 -3.49 27.68
N SER A 308 -9.53 -3.24 26.41
CA SER A 308 -9.02 -4.03 25.29
C SER A 308 -7.49 -3.92 25.17
N TYR A 309 -6.89 -2.75 25.47
CA TYR A 309 -5.44 -2.59 25.50
C TYR A 309 -4.79 -3.40 26.63
N MET A 310 -5.45 -3.53 27.78
CA MET A 310 -5.00 -4.42 28.85
C MET A 310 -5.08 -5.90 28.45
N ILE A 311 -6.06 -6.28 27.64
CA ILE A 311 -6.16 -7.63 27.06
C ILE A 311 -5.01 -7.86 26.07
N ILE A 312 -4.71 -6.90 25.18
CA ILE A 312 -3.54 -6.95 24.27
C ILE A 312 -2.25 -7.13 25.10
N ALA A 313 -2.06 -6.33 26.17
CA ALA A 313 -0.88 -6.43 27.05
C ALA A 313 -0.78 -7.77 27.78
N GLY A 314 -1.86 -8.52 27.91
CA GLY A 314 -1.88 -9.86 28.45
C GLY A 314 -1.69 -10.98 27.43
N SER A 315 -1.54 -10.67 26.14
CA SER A 315 -1.41 -11.69 25.08
C SER A 315 -0.12 -12.50 25.24
N PRO A 316 -0.20 -13.85 25.13
CA PRO A 316 0.98 -14.73 25.16
C PRO A 316 2.02 -14.40 24.08
N SER A 317 1.59 -13.90 22.93
CA SER A 317 2.47 -13.55 21.81
C SER A 317 3.46 -12.43 22.15
N LEU A 318 3.17 -11.59 23.16
CA LEU A 318 4.08 -10.51 23.58
C LEU A 318 5.42 -11.03 24.10
N LYS A 319 5.44 -12.22 24.69
CA LYS A 319 6.69 -12.87 25.09
C LYS A 319 7.62 -13.09 23.89
N ASP A 320 7.10 -13.64 22.80
CA ASP A 320 7.89 -13.93 21.60
C ASP A 320 8.29 -12.65 20.88
N ILE A 321 7.38 -11.66 20.84
CA ILE A 321 7.65 -10.32 20.25
C ILE A 321 8.82 -9.65 20.97
N PHE A 322 8.78 -9.54 22.30
CA PHE A 322 9.84 -8.85 23.05
C PHE A 322 11.15 -9.66 23.08
N ASN A 323 11.10 -10.99 23.15
CA ASN A 323 12.30 -11.81 23.00
C ASN A 323 12.95 -11.60 21.63
N LYS A 324 12.15 -11.58 20.56
CA LYS A 324 12.68 -11.32 19.21
C LYS A 324 13.28 -9.93 19.08
N MET A 325 12.66 -8.90 19.68
CA MET A 325 13.23 -7.54 19.73
C MET A 325 14.56 -7.49 20.47
N ALA A 326 14.71 -8.27 21.57
CA ALA A 326 15.94 -8.36 22.33
C ALA A 326 17.06 -9.10 21.58
N GLU A 327 16.73 -10.12 20.82
CA GLU A 327 17.67 -10.99 20.10
C GLU A 327 18.10 -10.41 18.76
N ALA A 328 17.30 -9.54 18.15
CA ALA A 328 17.60 -8.96 16.84
C ALA A 328 18.86 -8.10 16.91
N GLU A 329 19.87 -8.44 16.08
CA GLU A 329 21.09 -7.63 15.94
C GLU A 329 20.83 -6.35 15.13
N SER A 330 19.85 -6.39 14.23
CA SER A 330 19.40 -5.29 13.39
C SER A 330 18.35 -4.41 14.07
N GLY A 331 18.00 -3.28 13.42
CA GLY A 331 16.79 -2.55 13.72
C GLY A 331 15.54 -3.40 13.43
N VAL A 332 14.49 -3.19 14.21
CA VAL A 332 13.23 -3.94 14.12
C VAL A 332 12.10 -3.03 13.70
N MET A 333 11.36 -3.41 12.66
CA MET A 333 10.06 -2.82 12.34
C MET A 333 8.96 -3.76 12.80
N PHE A 334 7.98 -3.25 13.56
CA PHE A 334 6.85 -4.04 14.04
C PHE A 334 5.52 -3.38 13.70
N ASN A 335 4.53 -4.19 13.31
CA ASN A 335 3.28 -3.69 12.80
C ASN A 335 2.05 -4.52 13.20
N CYS A 336 0.89 -3.88 13.13
CA CYS A 336 -0.40 -4.53 13.00
C CYS A 336 -1.16 -4.00 11.78
N SER A 337 -2.47 -4.12 11.70
CA SER A 337 -3.24 -3.66 10.53
C SER A 337 -3.21 -2.14 10.34
N ALA A 338 -3.45 -1.36 11.40
CA ALA A 338 -3.47 0.12 11.36
C ALA A 338 -2.27 0.78 12.04
N GLY A 339 -1.38 0.02 12.68
CA GLY A 339 -0.27 0.58 13.45
C GLY A 339 -0.72 1.37 14.69
N LYS A 340 -1.95 1.15 15.18
CA LYS A 340 -2.60 1.93 16.23
C LYS A 340 -2.70 1.18 17.54
N ASP A 341 -3.54 0.15 17.63
CA ASP A 341 -3.91 -0.52 18.89
C ASP A 341 -2.83 -1.48 19.37
N ARG A 342 -2.66 -2.64 18.75
CA ARG A 342 -1.61 -3.63 19.10
C ARG A 342 -0.22 -3.00 19.06
N THR A 343 0.08 -2.30 17.99
CA THR A 343 1.35 -1.56 17.82
C THR A 343 1.50 -0.45 18.86
N GLY A 344 0.41 0.26 19.19
CA GLY A 344 0.39 1.33 20.19
C GLY A 344 0.68 0.81 21.60
N VAL A 345 0.07 -0.32 21.99
CA VAL A 345 0.34 -0.97 23.28
C VAL A 345 1.81 -1.40 23.39
N VAL A 346 2.34 -2.09 22.37
CA VAL A 346 3.75 -2.51 22.36
C VAL A 346 4.69 -1.29 22.42
N SER A 347 4.40 -0.22 21.67
CA SER A 347 5.18 1.02 21.69
C SER A 347 5.16 1.68 23.06
N ALA A 348 3.98 1.79 23.70
CA ALA A 348 3.84 2.37 25.03
C ALA A 348 4.66 1.60 26.08
N ILE A 349 4.63 0.27 26.07
CA ILE A 349 5.41 -0.58 26.99
C ILE A 349 6.92 -0.35 26.79
N ILE A 350 7.40 -0.26 25.53
CA ILE A 350 8.81 0.01 25.21
C ILE A 350 9.22 1.41 25.71
N LEU A 351 8.41 2.42 25.43
CA LEU A 351 8.70 3.79 25.84
C LEU A 351 8.68 3.95 27.36
N MET A 352 7.74 3.29 28.07
CA MET A 352 7.74 3.21 29.52
C MET A 352 9.02 2.52 30.08
N LEU A 353 9.47 1.41 29.45
CA LEU A 353 10.72 0.74 29.80
C LEU A 353 11.94 1.66 29.69
N CYS A 354 11.93 2.54 28.72
CA CYS A 354 12.99 3.53 28.50
C CYS A 354 12.85 4.80 29.37
N GLY A 355 11.82 4.88 30.20
CA GLY A 355 11.56 6.02 31.08
C GLY A 355 11.14 7.30 30.35
N VAL A 356 10.52 7.17 29.19
CA VAL A 356 9.92 8.28 28.44
C VAL A 356 8.71 8.83 29.19
N SER A 357 8.50 10.13 29.13
CA SER A 357 7.40 10.79 29.84
C SER A 357 6.04 10.29 29.34
N GLU A 358 5.04 10.27 30.23
CA GLU A 358 3.68 9.89 29.88
C GLU A 358 3.11 10.77 28.75
N ASP A 359 3.39 12.09 28.77
CA ASP A 359 2.92 13.02 27.74
C ASP A 359 3.55 12.74 26.36
N ASP A 360 4.81 12.33 26.31
CA ASP A 360 5.47 11.93 25.06
C ASP A 360 4.89 10.61 24.53
N ILE A 361 4.59 9.65 25.40
CA ILE A 361 3.92 8.39 25.03
C ILE A 361 2.52 8.67 24.46
N VAL A 362 1.77 9.57 25.09
CA VAL A 362 0.46 10.03 24.60
C VAL A 362 0.62 10.71 23.24
N SER A 363 1.60 11.58 23.11
CA SER A 363 1.89 12.29 21.85
C SER A 363 2.21 11.31 20.71
N ASP A 364 3.07 10.31 20.96
CA ASP A 364 3.34 9.26 19.98
C ASP A 364 2.05 8.51 19.58
N TYR A 365 1.26 8.07 20.55
CA TYR A 365 0.01 7.37 20.25
C TYR A 365 -0.95 8.22 19.43
N MET A 366 -1.12 9.51 19.75
CA MET A 366 -2.02 10.44 19.10
C MET A 366 -1.61 10.78 17.66
N LEU A 367 -0.33 10.65 17.29
CA LEU A 367 0.09 10.76 15.89
C LEU A 367 -0.65 9.78 14.99
N SER A 368 -1.06 8.61 15.50
CA SER A 368 -1.84 7.65 14.74
C SER A 368 -3.21 8.18 14.30
N LYS A 369 -3.75 9.21 14.95
CA LYS A 369 -5.00 9.89 14.56
C LYS A 369 -4.79 10.66 13.25
N GLU A 370 -3.73 11.45 13.16
CA GLU A 370 -3.42 12.23 11.96
C GLU A 370 -3.00 11.31 10.80
N TYR A 371 -2.14 10.33 11.08
CA TYR A 371 -1.60 9.43 10.07
C TYR A 371 -2.66 8.49 9.46
N ASN A 372 -3.67 8.07 10.22
CA ASN A 372 -4.76 7.23 9.73
C ASN A 372 -6.04 8.00 9.38
N LYS A 373 -5.99 9.33 9.24
CA LYS A 373 -7.16 10.19 9.03
C LYS A 373 -8.06 9.70 7.88
N GLU A 374 -7.48 9.40 6.74
CA GLU A 374 -8.23 8.93 5.57
C GLU A 374 -8.82 7.52 5.80
N ARG A 375 -8.07 6.62 6.48
CA ARG A 375 -8.61 5.31 6.87
C ARG A 375 -9.84 5.42 7.76
N PHE A 376 -9.86 6.38 8.69
CA PHE A 376 -11.05 6.61 9.54
C PHE A 376 -12.24 7.15 8.75
N LYS A 377 -12.01 8.04 7.78
CA LYS A 377 -13.07 8.52 6.88
C LYS A 377 -13.68 7.36 6.08
N MET A 378 -12.84 6.51 5.48
CA MET A 378 -13.31 5.34 4.73
C MET A 378 -14.05 4.36 5.61
N ALA A 379 -13.57 4.11 6.84
CA ALA A 379 -14.27 3.26 7.80
C ALA A 379 -15.68 3.79 8.14
N ALA A 380 -15.84 5.10 8.32
CA ALA A 380 -17.14 5.74 8.56
C ALA A 380 -18.12 5.56 7.38
N ILE A 381 -17.59 5.57 6.14
CA ILE A 381 -18.39 5.36 4.93
C ILE A 381 -18.84 3.90 4.81
N HIS A 382 -17.90 2.96 4.98
CA HIS A 382 -18.16 1.52 4.78
C HIS A 382 -18.90 0.86 5.95
N HIS A 383 -18.83 1.44 7.15
CA HIS A 383 -19.45 0.92 8.37
C HIS A 383 -20.24 2.02 9.08
N PRO A 384 -21.38 2.49 8.50
CA PRO A 384 -22.15 3.62 9.03
C PRO A 384 -22.72 3.36 10.43
N ASP A 385 -22.88 2.10 10.82
CA ASP A 385 -23.39 1.70 12.14
C ASP A 385 -22.29 1.63 13.21
N LEU A 386 -21.01 1.77 12.84
CA LEU A 386 -19.90 1.78 13.78
C LEU A 386 -19.78 3.16 14.45
N ASP A 387 -19.75 3.18 15.78
CA ASP A 387 -19.30 4.41 16.46
C ASP A 387 -17.81 4.63 16.14
N ILE A 388 -17.57 5.52 15.20
CA ILE A 388 -16.24 5.86 14.71
C ILE A 388 -15.30 6.31 15.84
N ASN A 389 -15.84 6.83 16.95
CA ASN A 389 -15.06 7.24 18.10
C ASN A 389 -14.30 6.07 18.76
N ILE A 390 -14.78 4.85 18.62
CA ILE A 390 -14.10 3.65 19.15
C ILE A 390 -12.77 3.44 18.45
N ILE A 391 -12.71 3.70 17.15
CA ILE A 391 -11.51 3.46 16.35
C ILE A 391 -10.59 4.68 16.18
N ILE A 392 -11.11 5.89 16.42
CA ILE A 392 -10.27 7.11 16.38
C ILE A 392 -9.49 7.23 17.71
N PRO A 393 -8.14 7.39 17.66
CA PRO A 393 -7.34 7.57 18.86
C PRO A 393 -7.78 8.75 19.73
N ARG A 394 -7.82 8.53 21.05
CA ARG A 394 -8.05 9.55 22.08
C ARG A 394 -6.97 9.47 23.15
N GLU A 395 -6.56 10.60 23.70
CA GLU A 395 -5.57 10.63 24.78
C GLU A 395 -5.97 9.75 25.98
N SER A 396 -7.27 9.78 26.31
CA SER A 396 -7.81 8.99 27.42
C SER A 396 -7.56 7.49 27.25
N TYR A 397 -7.56 6.95 26.02
CA TYR A 397 -7.37 5.53 25.79
C TYR A 397 -6.00 5.04 26.26
N ILE A 398 -4.96 5.76 25.87
CA ILE A 398 -3.59 5.36 26.24
C ILE A 398 -3.23 5.78 27.67
N ARG A 399 -3.75 6.91 28.18
CA ARG A 399 -3.58 7.32 29.57
C ARG A 399 -4.24 6.33 30.54
N ASP A 400 -5.48 5.94 30.28
CA ASP A 400 -6.19 4.93 31.09
C ASP A 400 -5.53 3.56 30.96
N PHE A 401 -5.04 3.18 29.78
CA PHE A 401 -4.24 1.97 29.64
C PHE A 401 -3.00 2.02 30.55
N MET A 402 -2.18 3.10 30.52
CA MET A 402 -0.98 3.21 31.34
C MET A 402 -1.31 3.19 32.84
N ARG A 403 -2.40 3.83 33.26
CA ARG A 403 -2.88 3.78 34.64
C ARG A 403 -3.27 2.35 35.05
N LEU A 404 -4.11 1.68 34.28
CA LEU A 404 -4.55 0.29 34.52
C LEU A 404 -3.36 -0.68 34.50
N PHE A 405 -2.41 -0.46 33.60
CA PHE A 405 -1.18 -1.24 33.51
C PHE A 405 -0.36 -1.14 34.80
N LYS A 406 -0.16 0.09 35.29
CA LYS A 406 0.56 0.36 36.55
C LYS A 406 -0.19 -0.21 37.75
N GLU A 407 -1.53 -0.10 37.80
CA GLU A 407 -2.34 -0.69 38.87
C GLU A 407 -2.22 -2.22 38.89
N LYS A 408 -2.17 -2.86 37.72
CA LYS A 408 -2.12 -4.34 37.64
C LYS A 408 -0.72 -4.92 37.87
N TYR A 409 0.31 -4.29 37.27
CA TYR A 409 1.64 -4.88 37.21
C TYR A 409 2.67 -4.15 38.12
N GLY A 410 2.36 -2.96 38.62
CA GLY A 410 3.28 -2.13 39.40
C GLY A 410 4.29 -1.38 38.53
N SER A 411 5.28 -2.08 38.00
CA SER A 411 6.30 -1.53 37.10
C SER A 411 6.33 -2.26 35.75
N VAL A 412 7.06 -1.70 34.78
CA VAL A 412 7.29 -2.36 33.49
C VAL A 412 8.20 -3.59 33.66
N GLU A 413 9.16 -3.52 34.56
CA GLU A 413 10.04 -4.64 34.92
C GLU A 413 9.24 -5.82 35.51
N ASP A 414 8.32 -5.56 36.45
CA ASP A 414 7.44 -6.57 37.02
C ASP A 414 6.53 -7.19 35.96
N TYR A 415 6.05 -6.37 35.01
CA TYR A 415 5.28 -6.86 33.87
C TYR A 415 6.10 -7.83 33.02
N PHE A 416 7.35 -7.48 32.65
CA PHE A 416 8.21 -8.37 31.88
C PHE A 416 8.51 -9.68 32.60
N GLU A 417 8.71 -9.64 33.90
CA GLU A 417 8.85 -10.85 34.73
C GLU A 417 7.58 -11.68 34.73
N CYS A 418 6.40 -11.03 34.84
CA CYS A 418 5.08 -11.69 34.82
C CYS A 418 4.84 -12.43 33.50
N ILE A 419 5.22 -11.88 32.34
CA ILE A 419 5.07 -12.53 31.03
C ILE A 419 6.25 -13.46 30.69
N GLY A 420 7.21 -13.63 31.60
CA GLY A 420 8.32 -14.57 31.48
C GLY A 420 9.44 -14.13 30.54
N ILE A 421 9.73 -12.83 30.47
CA ILE A 421 10.92 -12.27 29.79
C ILE A 421 12.07 -12.21 30.81
N SER A 422 13.25 -12.69 30.42
CA SER A 422 14.42 -12.64 31.27
C SER A 422 14.91 -11.20 31.50
N LYS A 423 15.48 -10.92 32.65
CA LYS A 423 16.10 -9.62 32.95
C LYS A 423 17.17 -9.24 31.92
N GLU A 424 17.90 -10.23 31.42
CA GLU A 424 18.89 -10.01 30.34
C GLU A 424 18.23 -9.47 29.07
N ASN A 425 17.10 -10.06 28.63
CA ASN A 425 16.39 -9.59 27.44
C ASN A 425 15.73 -8.23 27.64
N VAL A 426 15.21 -7.94 28.82
CA VAL A 426 14.72 -6.59 29.18
C VAL A 426 15.83 -5.56 29.05
N GLU A 427 17.03 -5.84 29.58
CA GLU A 427 18.19 -4.94 29.44
C GLU A 427 18.67 -4.83 27.98
N LYS A 428 18.62 -5.90 27.19
CA LYS A 428 18.94 -5.83 25.76
C LYS A 428 18.00 -4.88 25.01
N ILE A 429 16.68 -4.94 25.26
CA ILE A 429 15.71 -4.01 24.66
C ILE A 429 16.01 -2.57 25.11
N ARG A 430 16.21 -2.37 26.41
CA ARG A 430 16.54 -1.04 26.95
C ARG A 430 17.83 -0.49 26.33
N ASN A 431 18.90 -1.27 26.31
CA ASN A 431 20.20 -0.87 25.75
C ASN A 431 20.17 -0.66 24.23
N LYS A 432 19.27 -1.33 23.51
CA LYS A 432 19.03 -1.06 22.08
C LYS A 432 18.54 0.38 21.88
N MET A 433 17.69 0.88 22.76
CA MET A 433 17.05 2.20 22.65
C MET A 433 17.82 3.33 23.34
N ILE A 434 18.49 3.06 24.48
CA ILE A 434 19.18 4.09 25.27
C ILE A 434 20.62 4.26 24.79
N SER A 435 21.09 5.53 24.74
CA SER A 435 22.46 5.93 24.35
C SER A 435 23.40 5.86 25.52
#